data_85cedca51d1b90481dcbcf34ac57ece6
#
_entry.id   85cedca51d1b90481dcbcf34ac57ece6
#
_cell.length_a   1.000
_cell.length_b   1.000
_cell.length_c   1.000
_cell.angle_alpha   90.00
_cell.angle_beta   90.00
_cell.angle_gamma   90.00
#
_symmetry.space_group_name_H-M   'P 1'
#
loop_
_entity.id
_entity.type
_entity.pdbx_description
1 polymer ?
#
loop_
_entity_poly.entity_id
_entity_poly.type
_entity_poly.pdbx_seq_one_letter_code
_entity_poly.pdbx_strand_id
1 'polypeptide(L)'
;YNYTEDVSSIDVKAIVNDTDKAMVGIVDANGSETLTSSLNTASKTFTTNTSNVTIVVTAEDGSIQNYTLNLVRAKSTDANLSSLIVNPGKLVPVFSKETRNYNVTVDGSVTSINVNATPLSKYAKVESITGNTKLNFGNNQVEVVVKAESGNTVTYTINVERKKYDIALLDDIKVDGVSIDNFNKNTFEYTLDKVPFSKNKINVDATKTNELSTVKGLGDIELKTGDNQIVIEVTAHNGTTKNTYKLNIEREKNS
;
A
#
# COMPACT_ATOMS: atom_id res chain seq x y z
N TYR A 1 -25.14 -12.52 30.42
CA TYR A 1 -25.52 -12.81 29.02
C TYR A 1 -24.55 -12.13 28.04
N ASN A 2 -23.94 -12.92 27.15
CA ASN A 2 -23.04 -12.42 26.11
C ASN A 2 -23.81 -12.28 24.80
N TYR A 3 -23.57 -11.19 24.08
CA TYR A 3 -24.16 -10.92 22.75
C TYR A 3 -23.08 -10.42 21.78
N THR A 4 -23.33 -10.56 20.47
CA THR A 4 -22.40 -10.17 19.40
C THR A 4 -22.56 -8.69 19.04
N GLU A 5 -21.63 -8.16 18.26
CA GLU A 5 -21.64 -6.77 17.79
C GLU A 5 -22.81 -6.41 16.88
N ASP A 6 -23.44 -7.43 16.23
CA ASP A 6 -24.55 -7.22 15.29
C ASP A 6 -25.89 -7.01 15.99
N VAL A 7 -25.95 -7.24 17.31
CA VAL A 7 -27.17 -7.05 18.10
C VAL A 7 -27.35 -5.56 18.40
N SER A 8 -28.46 -4.98 17.97
CA SER A 8 -28.82 -3.57 18.23
C SER A 8 -29.67 -3.36 19.51
N SER A 9 -30.39 -4.39 19.91
CA SER A 9 -31.24 -4.37 21.10
C SER A 9 -31.35 -5.77 21.74
N ILE A 10 -31.66 -5.82 23.01
CA ILE A 10 -31.83 -7.04 23.79
C ILE A 10 -33.18 -6.98 24.51
N ASP A 11 -34.02 -7.99 24.26
CA ASP A 11 -35.29 -8.14 24.95
C ASP A 11 -35.11 -8.99 26.22
N VAL A 12 -35.44 -8.40 27.35
CA VAL A 12 -35.43 -9.09 28.63
C VAL A 12 -36.88 -9.31 29.03
N LYS A 13 -37.22 -10.59 29.26
CA LYS A 13 -38.52 -10.98 29.79
C LYS A 13 -38.35 -11.73 31.09
N ALA A 14 -39.04 -11.27 32.15
CA ALA A 14 -39.08 -11.91 33.46
C ALA A 14 -40.49 -12.43 33.72
N ILE A 15 -40.58 -13.66 34.24
CA ILE A 15 -41.83 -14.32 34.58
C ILE A 15 -41.64 -14.85 36.00
N VAL A 16 -42.63 -14.59 36.93
CA VAL A 16 -42.59 -15.12 38.26
C VAL A 16 -43.33 -16.47 38.34
N ASN A 17 -42.93 -17.33 39.29
CA ASN A 17 -43.56 -18.64 39.47
C ASN A 17 -44.96 -18.56 40.12
N ASP A 18 -45.14 -17.63 41.06
CA ASP A 18 -46.44 -17.38 41.64
C ASP A 18 -47.18 -16.32 40.83
N THR A 19 -48.05 -16.78 39.95
CA THR A 19 -48.68 -15.97 38.94
C THR A 19 -49.83 -15.12 39.45
N ASP A 20 -50.32 -15.37 40.66
CA ASP A 20 -51.53 -14.73 41.13
C ASP A 20 -51.24 -13.59 42.14
N LYS A 21 -50.02 -13.52 42.72
CA LYS A 21 -49.70 -12.67 43.83
C LYS A 21 -48.41 -11.92 43.83
N ALA A 22 -47.46 -12.33 42.97
CA ALA A 22 -46.16 -11.66 42.89
C ALA A 22 -46.11 -10.63 41.76
N MET A 23 -45.44 -9.51 41.98
CA MET A 23 -45.17 -8.46 40.99
C MET A 23 -43.74 -8.55 40.54
N VAL A 24 -43.49 -8.21 39.28
CA VAL A 24 -42.13 -8.15 38.70
C VAL A 24 -41.89 -6.84 37.93
N GLY A 25 -40.78 -6.22 38.24
CA GLY A 25 -40.28 -5.04 37.55
C GLY A 25 -38.91 -5.30 36.89
N ILE A 26 -38.57 -4.56 35.84
CA ILE A 26 -37.26 -4.57 35.22
C ILE A 26 -36.71 -3.16 35.25
N VAL A 27 -35.52 -3.00 35.85
CA VAL A 27 -34.85 -1.72 36.08
C VAL A 27 -33.53 -1.74 35.32
N ASP A 28 -33.23 -0.70 34.55
CA ASP A 28 -31.91 -0.50 33.97
C ASP A 28 -30.92 0.17 34.94
N ALA A 29 -29.65 0.27 34.53
CA ALA A 29 -28.62 0.90 35.35
C ALA A 29 -28.89 2.37 35.70
N ASN A 30 -29.85 3.03 35.02
CA ASN A 30 -30.24 4.43 35.25
C ASN A 30 -31.45 4.56 36.20
N GLY A 31 -31.94 3.45 36.77
CA GLY A 31 -33.04 3.46 37.70
C GLY A 31 -34.43 3.67 37.06
N SER A 32 -34.53 3.56 35.73
CA SER A 32 -35.83 3.66 35.06
C SER A 32 -36.60 2.37 35.23
N GLU A 33 -37.51 2.32 36.18
CA GLU A 33 -38.44 1.22 36.38
C GLU A 33 -39.47 1.16 35.25
N THR A 34 -39.62 -0.01 34.66
CA THR A 34 -40.82 -0.34 33.91
C THR A 34 -41.60 -1.36 34.72
N LEU A 35 -42.46 -0.87 35.60
CA LEU A 35 -43.47 -1.70 36.28
C LEU A 35 -44.56 -2.04 35.25
N THR A 36 -44.65 -3.29 34.86
CA THR A 36 -45.86 -3.78 34.20
C THR A 36 -46.82 -4.23 35.32
N SER A 37 -47.90 -3.51 35.45
CA SER A 37 -48.97 -3.77 36.43
C SER A 37 -49.82 -5.00 36.07
N SER A 38 -49.44 -5.80 35.11
CA SER A 38 -50.05 -7.09 34.88
C SER A 38 -49.28 -8.13 35.66
N LEU A 39 -49.98 -8.79 36.54
CA LEU A 39 -49.55 -9.92 37.32
C LEU A 39 -48.57 -10.81 36.56
N ASN A 40 -47.34 -10.99 37.10
CA ASN A 40 -46.43 -12.09 36.82
C ASN A 40 -45.48 -11.97 35.61
N THR A 41 -45.57 -10.99 34.72
CA THR A 41 -44.63 -10.87 33.57
C THR A 41 -44.23 -9.43 33.32
N ALA A 42 -42.93 -9.17 33.29
CA ALA A 42 -42.35 -7.91 32.79
C ALA A 42 -41.51 -8.17 31.53
N SER A 43 -41.53 -7.23 30.58
CA SER A 43 -40.70 -7.29 29.39
C SER A 43 -40.20 -5.88 29.06
N LYS A 44 -38.91 -5.76 28.74
CA LYS A 44 -38.28 -4.50 28.35
C LYS A 44 -37.16 -4.73 27.32
N THR A 45 -37.12 -3.87 26.30
CA THR A 45 -36.07 -3.85 25.32
C THR A 45 -34.98 -2.86 25.74
N PHE A 46 -33.74 -3.32 25.78
CA PHE A 46 -32.57 -2.52 26.12
C PHE A 46 -31.72 -2.27 24.90
N THR A 47 -31.10 -1.09 24.86
CA THR A 47 -30.06 -0.80 23.86
C THR A 47 -28.75 -1.47 24.24
N THR A 48 -27.86 -1.66 23.31
CA THR A 48 -26.57 -2.32 23.50
C THR A 48 -25.57 -1.57 24.38
N ASN A 49 -25.94 -0.36 24.86
CA ASN A 49 -25.14 0.40 25.83
C ASN A 49 -25.49 0.05 27.30
N THR A 50 -26.54 -0.73 27.51
CA THR A 50 -26.95 -1.18 28.85
C THR A 50 -26.01 -2.31 29.30
N SER A 51 -25.35 -2.15 30.45
CA SER A 51 -24.45 -3.15 31.02
C SER A 51 -25.09 -4.08 32.04
N ASN A 52 -26.05 -3.56 32.83
CA ASN A 52 -26.71 -4.28 33.86
C ASN A 52 -28.21 -4.02 33.82
N VAL A 53 -28.98 -5.07 34.09
CA VAL A 53 -30.43 -5.02 34.28
C VAL A 53 -30.75 -5.69 35.59
N THR A 54 -31.54 -5.04 36.43
CA THR A 54 -32.07 -5.61 37.68
C THR A 54 -33.53 -6.01 37.49
N ILE A 55 -33.84 -7.25 37.79
CA ILE A 55 -35.19 -7.77 37.83
C ILE A 55 -35.59 -7.77 39.31
N VAL A 56 -36.62 -7.03 39.61
CA VAL A 56 -37.17 -6.87 41.00
C VAL A 56 -38.44 -7.68 41.11
N VAL A 57 -38.46 -8.64 42.02
CA VAL A 57 -39.64 -9.45 42.30
C VAL A 57 -40.14 -9.08 43.67
N THR A 58 -41.42 -8.69 43.78
CA THR A 58 -42.09 -8.36 45.05
C THR A 58 -43.17 -9.40 45.35
N ALA A 59 -43.04 -10.09 46.46
CA ALA A 59 -44.02 -11.06 46.90
C ALA A 59 -45.26 -10.39 47.53
N GLU A 60 -46.36 -11.15 47.79
CA GLU A 60 -47.58 -10.64 48.38
C GLU A 60 -47.36 -10.01 49.77
N ASP A 61 -46.42 -10.55 50.54
CA ASP A 61 -46.06 -10.02 51.86
C ASP A 61 -45.18 -8.76 51.83
N GLY A 62 -44.87 -8.24 50.63
CA GLY A 62 -44.02 -7.07 50.43
C GLY A 62 -42.53 -7.38 50.45
N SER A 63 -42.11 -8.62 50.59
CA SER A 63 -40.69 -8.99 50.49
C SER A 63 -40.18 -8.84 49.06
N ILE A 64 -38.91 -8.37 48.92
CA ILE A 64 -38.31 -8.05 47.65
C ILE A 64 -37.10 -8.95 47.42
N GLN A 65 -37.03 -9.54 46.20
CA GLN A 65 -35.87 -10.26 45.71
C GLN A 65 -35.38 -9.65 44.42
N ASN A 66 -34.10 -9.34 44.38
CA ASN A 66 -33.43 -8.76 43.17
C ASN A 66 -32.59 -9.80 42.48
N TYR A 67 -32.71 -9.84 41.13
CA TYR A 67 -31.85 -10.63 40.24
C TYR A 67 -31.13 -9.69 39.31
N THR A 68 -29.80 -9.77 39.24
CA THR A 68 -28.99 -8.95 38.34
C THR A 68 -28.59 -9.74 37.10
N LEU A 69 -28.93 -9.21 35.91
CA LEU A 69 -28.50 -9.71 34.63
C LEU A 69 -27.42 -8.81 34.09
N ASN A 70 -26.20 -9.33 33.99
CA ASN A 70 -25.08 -8.64 33.34
C ASN A 70 -25.17 -8.86 31.83
N LEU A 71 -25.22 -7.78 31.05
CA LEU A 71 -25.24 -7.78 29.60
C LEU A 71 -23.84 -7.42 29.13
N VAL A 72 -23.14 -8.36 28.49
CA VAL A 72 -21.76 -8.20 28.03
C VAL A 72 -21.70 -8.36 26.51
N ARG A 73 -21.36 -7.29 25.82
CA ARG A 73 -21.08 -7.37 24.39
C ARG A 73 -19.74 -8.07 24.17
N ALA A 74 -19.77 -9.16 23.40
CA ALA A 74 -18.54 -9.80 22.95
C ALA A 74 -17.76 -8.83 22.03
N LYS A 75 -16.45 -8.77 22.23
CA LYS A 75 -15.60 -7.96 21.38
C LYS A 75 -15.55 -8.55 19.98
N SER A 76 -15.63 -7.68 18.97
CA SER A 76 -15.48 -8.08 17.57
C SER A 76 -14.12 -8.72 17.33
N THR A 77 -14.11 -9.86 16.63
CA THR A 77 -12.88 -10.53 16.17
C THR A 77 -12.56 -10.21 14.73
N ASP A 78 -13.39 -9.43 14.02
CA ASP A 78 -13.23 -9.09 12.62
C ASP A 78 -12.17 -8.01 12.44
N ALA A 79 -11.06 -8.39 11.83
CA ALA A 79 -9.96 -7.53 11.40
C ALA A 79 -9.85 -7.44 9.85
N ASN A 80 -10.93 -7.74 9.12
CA ASN A 80 -10.93 -7.61 7.68
C ASN A 80 -11.04 -6.16 7.25
N LEU A 81 -10.55 -5.87 6.03
CA LEU A 81 -10.79 -4.60 5.36
C LEU A 81 -12.09 -4.66 4.55
N SER A 82 -12.79 -3.53 4.46
CA SER A 82 -13.84 -3.25 3.51
C SER A 82 -13.30 -2.63 2.23
N SER A 83 -12.14 -1.96 2.30
CA SER A 83 -11.47 -1.32 1.17
C SER A 83 -9.97 -1.26 1.38
N LEU A 84 -9.22 -1.46 0.29
CA LEU A 84 -7.79 -1.24 0.19
C LEU A 84 -7.48 -0.58 -1.15
N ILE A 85 -6.88 0.61 -1.12
CA ILE A 85 -6.57 1.42 -2.31
C ILE A 85 -5.11 1.86 -2.22
N VAL A 86 -4.42 1.85 -3.36
CA VAL A 86 -3.05 2.35 -3.49
C VAL A 86 -2.96 3.44 -4.56
N ASN A 87 -2.09 4.41 -4.35
CA ASN A 87 -1.81 5.47 -5.32
C ASN A 87 -0.36 6.00 -5.17
N PRO A 88 0.44 6.07 -6.25
CA PRO A 88 0.16 5.58 -7.59
C PRO A 88 0.19 4.04 -7.67
N GLY A 89 -0.37 3.51 -8.74
CA GLY A 89 -0.45 2.08 -9.00
C GLY A 89 -1.87 1.51 -8.85
N LYS A 90 -1.99 0.21 -9.07
CA LYS A 90 -3.25 -0.54 -8.94
C LYS A 90 -2.96 -1.89 -8.31
N LEU A 91 -3.84 -2.35 -7.43
CA LEU A 91 -3.76 -3.69 -6.85
C LEU A 91 -4.06 -4.77 -7.89
N VAL A 92 -3.24 -5.80 -7.92
CA VAL A 92 -3.44 -7.03 -8.71
C VAL A 92 -3.28 -8.23 -7.76
N PRO A 93 -4.34 -9.04 -7.58
CA PRO A 93 -5.71 -8.87 -8.11
C PRO A 93 -6.41 -7.62 -7.54
N VAL A 94 -7.58 -7.27 -8.07
CA VAL A 94 -8.46 -6.24 -7.51
C VAL A 94 -8.81 -6.63 -6.07
N PHE A 95 -8.99 -5.63 -5.20
CA PHE A 95 -9.28 -5.86 -3.79
C PHE A 95 -10.46 -6.82 -3.57
N SER A 96 -10.25 -7.80 -2.71
CA SER A 96 -11.27 -8.67 -2.10
C SER A 96 -10.93 -8.84 -0.62
N LYS A 97 -11.94 -8.87 0.22
CA LYS A 97 -11.75 -9.02 1.69
C LYS A 97 -11.09 -10.35 2.10
N GLU A 98 -11.16 -11.39 1.25
CA GLU A 98 -10.54 -12.70 1.45
C GLU A 98 -9.07 -12.74 0.99
N THR A 99 -8.66 -11.80 0.13
CA THR A 99 -7.30 -11.76 -0.42
C THR A 99 -6.38 -11.00 0.52
N ARG A 100 -5.21 -11.56 0.80
CA ARG A 100 -4.21 -10.97 1.71
C ARG A 100 -2.95 -10.50 1.01
N ASN A 101 -2.71 -10.97 -0.21
CA ASN A 101 -1.51 -10.67 -0.98
C ASN A 101 -1.86 -10.00 -2.30
N TYR A 102 -1.22 -8.88 -2.58
CA TYR A 102 -1.42 -8.08 -3.78
C TYR A 102 -0.08 -7.72 -4.40
N ASN A 103 -0.10 -7.45 -5.70
CA ASN A 103 1.03 -6.91 -6.43
C ASN A 103 0.68 -5.52 -6.96
N VAL A 104 1.66 -4.64 -7.00
CA VAL A 104 1.56 -3.29 -7.56
C VAL A 104 2.84 -3.02 -8.34
N THR A 105 2.72 -2.48 -9.55
CA THR A 105 3.87 -2.01 -10.32
C THR A 105 3.80 -0.49 -10.43
N VAL A 106 4.92 0.17 -10.16
CA VAL A 106 5.08 1.63 -10.26
C VAL A 106 6.31 2.00 -11.07
N ASP A 107 6.29 3.21 -11.64
CA ASP A 107 7.42 3.72 -12.42
C ASP A 107 8.65 4.04 -11.57
N GLY A 108 9.81 4.10 -12.22
CA GLY A 108 11.09 4.35 -11.55
C GLY A 108 11.18 5.70 -10.81
N SER A 109 10.36 6.68 -11.18
CA SER A 109 10.28 7.97 -10.49
C SER A 109 9.53 7.92 -9.16
N VAL A 110 8.75 6.85 -8.91
CA VAL A 110 7.93 6.70 -7.71
C VAL A 110 8.79 6.18 -6.55
N THR A 111 8.95 6.98 -5.51
CA THR A 111 9.72 6.62 -4.31
C THR A 111 8.86 6.26 -3.10
N SER A 112 7.54 6.45 -3.20
CA SER A 112 6.55 6.12 -2.17
C SER A 112 5.17 5.90 -2.78
N ILE A 113 4.32 5.13 -2.10
CA ILE A 113 2.91 4.99 -2.43
C ILE A 113 2.04 5.36 -1.23
N ASN A 114 0.90 5.97 -1.50
CA ASN A 114 -0.15 6.14 -0.51
C ASN A 114 -1.01 4.88 -0.45
N VAL A 115 -1.30 4.41 0.76
CA VAL A 115 -2.15 3.26 1.01
C VAL A 115 -3.32 3.71 1.86
N ASN A 116 -4.53 3.57 1.33
CA ASN A 116 -5.78 3.82 2.03
C ASN A 116 -6.44 2.48 2.35
N ALA A 117 -6.58 2.15 3.63
CA ALA A 117 -7.18 0.94 4.12
C ALA A 117 -8.32 1.27 5.08
N THR A 118 -9.51 0.72 4.83
CA THR A 118 -10.69 0.91 5.67
C THR A 118 -11.10 -0.41 6.27
N PRO A 119 -11.14 -0.56 7.61
CA PRO A 119 -11.64 -1.77 8.25
C PRO A 119 -13.10 -2.07 7.92
N LEU A 120 -13.50 -3.34 7.93
CA LEU A 120 -14.89 -3.78 7.76
C LEU A 120 -15.69 -3.55 9.03
N SER A 121 -15.19 -4.01 10.18
CA SER A 121 -15.81 -3.74 11.48
C SER A 121 -15.54 -2.31 11.93
N LYS A 122 -16.58 -1.61 12.39
CA LYS A 122 -16.47 -0.27 13.00
C LYS A 122 -15.62 -0.24 14.27
N TYR A 123 -15.38 -1.40 14.88
CA TYR A 123 -14.57 -1.56 16.08
C TYR A 123 -13.13 -1.96 15.80
N ALA A 124 -12.80 -2.26 14.53
CA ALA A 124 -11.43 -2.53 14.11
C ALA A 124 -10.71 -1.23 13.70
N LYS A 125 -9.40 -1.27 13.72
CA LYS A 125 -8.56 -0.15 13.27
C LYS A 125 -7.37 -0.64 12.44
N VAL A 126 -6.89 0.20 11.54
CA VAL A 126 -5.56 0.01 10.95
C VAL A 126 -4.54 0.34 12.03
N GLU A 127 -3.74 -0.63 12.43
CA GLU A 127 -2.72 -0.49 13.47
C GLU A 127 -1.43 0.10 12.90
N SER A 128 -1.02 -0.36 11.70
CA SER A 128 0.16 0.16 11.03
C SER A 128 0.08 -0.02 9.51
N ILE A 129 0.79 0.86 8.80
CA ILE A 129 1.14 0.72 7.39
C ILE A 129 2.65 0.96 7.31
N THR A 130 3.41 -0.01 6.81
CA THR A 130 4.86 0.03 6.76
C THR A 130 5.39 -0.33 5.37
N GLY A 131 6.60 0.13 5.03
CA GLY A 131 7.25 -0.17 3.75
C GLY A 131 6.74 0.65 2.55
N ASN A 132 5.76 1.53 2.73
CA ASN A 132 5.14 2.32 1.67
C ASN A 132 5.94 3.58 1.28
N THR A 133 7.05 3.85 1.96
CA THR A 133 7.96 4.98 1.69
C THR A 133 9.37 4.47 1.43
N LYS A 134 10.20 5.30 0.74
CA LYS A 134 11.59 4.96 0.39
C LYS A 134 11.71 3.66 -0.41
N LEU A 135 10.84 3.49 -1.40
CA LEU A 135 10.86 2.32 -2.28
C LEU A 135 12.20 2.23 -3.02
N ASN A 136 12.85 1.08 -2.92
CA ASN A 136 14.02 0.73 -3.72
C ASN A 136 13.61 0.34 -5.14
N PHE A 137 14.52 0.42 -6.11
CA PHE A 137 14.28 -0.17 -7.42
C PHE A 137 14.14 -1.71 -7.31
N GLY A 138 13.20 -2.27 -8.05
CA GLY A 138 12.81 -3.68 -7.96
C GLY A 138 11.75 -3.90 -6.87
N ASN A 139 11.81 -5.05 -6.21
CA ASN A 139 10.77 -5.50 -5.30
C ASN A 139 10.86 -4.85 -3.92
N ASN A 140 9.73 -4.41 -3.42
CA ASN A 140 9.50 -3.89 -2.08
C ASN A 140 8.28 -4.57 -1.49
N GLN A 141 8.17 -4.58 -0.17
CA GLN A 141 7.02 -5.12 0.54
C GLN A 141 6.39 -4.02 1.40
N VAL A 142 5.08 -3.86 1.26
CA VAL A 142 4.26 -2.97 2.09
C VAL A 142 3.30 -3.83 2.89
N GLU A 143 3.22 -3.58 4.18
CA GLU A 143 2.34 -4.30 5.09
C GLU A 143 1.31 -3.36 5.70
N VAL A 144 0.05 -3.81 5.71
CA VAL A 144 -1.07 -3.16 6.38
C VAL A 144 -1.57 -4.10 7.46
N VAL A 145 -1.40 -3.73 8.72
CA VAL A 145 -1.86 -4.50 9.88
C VAL A 145 -3.17 -3.91 10.37
N VAL A 146 -4.20 -4.72 10.40
CA VAL A 146 -5.52 -4.38 10.94
C VAL A 146 -5.75 -5.13 12.24
N LYS A 147 -6.21 -4.42 13.27
CA LYS A 147 -6.47 -4.98 14.59
C LYS A 147 -7.95 -4.89 14.93
N ALA A 148 -8.54 -6.03 15.26
CA ALA A 148 -9.89 -6.14 15.78
C ALA A 148 -9.99 -5.64 17.21
N GLU A 149 -11.21 -5.40 17.69
CA GLU A 149 -11.49 -5.02 19.08
C GLU A 149 -11.01 -6.08 20.10
N SER A 150 -11.11 -7.36 19.73
CA SER A 150 -10.64 -8.49 20.54
C SER A 150 -9.11 -8.53 20.72
N GLY A 151 -8.38 -7.79 19.87
CA GLY A 151 -6.93 -7.83 19.81
C GLY A 151 -6.36 -8.69 18.66
N ASN A 152 -7.19 -9.48 17.98
CA ASN A 152 -6.78 -10.26 16.80
C ASN A 152 -6.29 -9.32 15.70
N THR A 153 -5.27 -9.76 14.95
CA THR A 153 -4.73 -8.98 13.84
C THR A 153 -4.80 -9.75 12.52
N VAL A 154 -4.97 -9.01 11.43
CA VAL A 154 -4.85 -9.50 10.05
C VAL A 154 -3.88 -8.61 9.32
N THR A 155 -2.92 -9.21 8.60
CA THR A 155 -1.96 -8.49 7.77
C THR A 155 -2.30 -8.67 6.28
N TYR A 156 -2.32 -7.54 5.57
CA TYR A 156 -2.39 -7.49 4.11
C TYR A 156 -1.02 -7.10 3.60
N THR A 157 -0.50 -7.87 2.65
CA THR A 157 0.82 -7.66 2.04
C THR A 157 0.66 -7.15 0.62
N ILE A 158 1.37 -6.08 0.29
CA ILE A 158 1.40 -5.51 -1.05
C ILE A 158 2.84 -5.57 -1.54
N ASN A 159 3.12 -6.42 -2.54
CA ASN A 159 4.40 -6.50 -3.21
C ASN A 159 4.48 -5.39 -4.26
N VAL A 160 5.34 -4.42 -4.06
CA VAL A 160 5.49 -3.25 -4.93
C VAL A 160 6.75 -3.41 -5.78
N GLU A 161 6.59 -3.57 -7.09
CA GLU A 161 7.68 -3.52 -8.04
C GLU A 161 7.88 -2.08 -8.51
N ARG A 162 8.98 -1.44 -8.10
CA ARG A 162 9.44 -0.17 -8.65
C ARG A 162 10.34 -0.43 -9.85
N LYS A 163 9.86 -0.10 -11.05
CA LYS A 163 10.58 -0.33 -12.31
C LYS A 163 11.92 0.40 -12.32
N LYS A 164 12.94 -0.25 -12.89
CA LYS A 164 14.16 0.43 -13.27
C LYS A 164 13.92 1.21 -14.57
N TYR A 165 14.68 2.29 -14.77
CA TYR A 165 14.60 3.08 -16.00
C TYR A 165 15.09 2.28 -17.20
N ASP A 166 14.43 2.42 -18.34
CA ASP A 166 14.74 1.79 -19.62
C ASP A 166 15.38 2.75 -20.66
N ILE A 167 15.82 3.92 -20.20
CA ILE A 167 16.41 4.98 -21.05
C ILE A 167 17.89 4.67 -21.28
N ALA A 168 18.24 4.33 -22.54
CA ALA A 168 19.60 4.09 -23.01
C ALA A 168 20.01 5.14 -24.05
N LEU A 169 19.84 6.43 -23.72
CA LEU A 169 20.10 7.55 -24.62
C LEU A 169 21.17 8.47 -24.05
N LEU A 170 21.79 9.25 -24.95
CA LEU A 170 22.70 10.32 -24.62
C LEU A 170 22.04 11.68 -24.96
N ASP A 171 22.37 12.71 -24.18
CA ASP A 171 21.94 14.07 -24.44
C ASP A 171 23.01 14.86 -25.23
N ASP A 172 24.27 14.38 -25.22
CA ASP A 172 25.36 14.96 -25.95
C ASP A 172 26.50 13.94 -26.16
N ILE A 173 27.28 14.11 -27.26
CA ILE A 173 28.56 13.45 -27.48
C ILE A 173 29.58 14.52 -27.81
N LYS A 174 30.75 14.46 -27.18
CA LYS A 174 31.86 15.39 -27.40
C LYS A 174 33.07 14.66 -27.90
N VAL A 175 33.75 15.31 -28.86
CA VAL A 175 35.05 14.87 -29.33
C VAL A 175 36.06 16.00 -29.04
N ASP A 176 37.12 15.67 -28.29
CA ASP A 176 38.13 16.62 -27.81
C ASP A 176 37.49 17.82 -27.05
N GLY A 177 36.42 17.57 -26.34
CA GLY A 177 35.71 18.57 -25.54
C GLY A 177 34.68 19.41 -26.31
N VAL A 178 34.52 19.20 -27.61
CA VAL A 178 33.55 19.92 -28.47
C VAL A 178 32.40 18.99 -28.82
N SER A 179 31.15 19.46 -28.64
CA SER A 179 29.95 18.70 -29.01
C SER A 179 29.94 18.48 -30.51
N ILE A 180 29.57 17.27 -30.96
CA ILE A 180 29.44 16.96 -32.39
C ILE A 180 28.27 17.75 -33.00
N ASP A 181 28.42 18.15 -34.24
CA ASP A 181 27.42 18.93 -34.94
C ASP A 181 26.10 18.17 -35.12
N ASN A 182 24.99 18.90 -35.02
CA ASN A 182 23.62 18.37 -35.21
C ASN A 182 23.32 17.12 -34.40
N PHE A 183 23.88 17.00 -33.21
CA PHE A 183 23.57 15.86 -32.31
C PHE A 183 22.05 15.74 -32.05
N ASN A 184 21.53 14.54 -32.21
CA ASN A 184 20.15 14.18 -31.84
C ASN A 184 20.17 12.80 -31.19
N LYS A 185 19.65 12.71 -29.98
CA LYS A 185 19.67 11.49 -29.15
C LYS A 185 19.05 10.25 -29.82
N ASN A 186 18.21 10.42 -30.84
CA ASN A 186 17.57 9.35 -31.60
C ASN A 186 18.28 9.03 -32.90
N THR A 187 19.39 9.70 -33.21
CA THR A 187 20.29 9.39 -34.34
C THR A 187 21.49 8.62 -33.82
N PHE A 188 21.71 7.45 -34.34
CA PHE A 188 22.71 6.51 -33.82
C PHE A 188 23.96 6.38 -34.67
N GLU A 189 24.09 7.16 -35.73
CA GLU A 189 25.29 7.16 -36.59
C GLU A 189 25.60 8.58 -37.08
N TYR A 190 26.87 8.98 -36.93
CA TYR A 190 27.38 10.29 -37.27
C TYR A 190 28.65 10.14 -38.08
N THR A 191 28.86 11.03 -39.07
CA THR A 191 30.12 11.22 -39.76
C THR A 191 30.72 12.52 -39.32
N LEU A 192 31.93 12.46 -38.76
CA LEU A 192 32.68 13.60 -38.27
C LEU A 192 33.63 14.12 -39.35
N ASP A 193 34.09 15.35 -39.18
CA ASP A 193 35.13 15.93 -40.06
C ASP A 193 36.41 15.11 -40.01
N LYS A 194 37.14 15.13 -41.11
CA LYS A 194 38.46 14.49 -41.24
C LYS A 194 39.46 15.12 -40.26
N VAL A 195 40.32 14.30 -39.74
CA VAL A 195 41.43 14.78 -38.90
C VAL A 195 42.76 14.59 -39.60
N PRO A 196 43.76 15.51 -39.39
CA PRO A 196 45.06 15.43 -40.07
C PRO A 196 45.83 14.19 -39.61
N PHE A 197 46.80 13.75 -40.47
CA PHE A 197 47.68 12.61 -40.19
C PHE A 197 48.41 12.73 -38.83
N SER A 198 48.77 13.93 -38.40
CA SER A 198 49.44 14.20 -37.13
C SER A 198 48.60 13.86 -35.92
N LYS A 199 47.26 13.77 -36.06
CA LYS A 199 46.32 13.49 -34.97
C LYS A 199 45.98 11.99 -34.92
N ASN A 200 46.72 11.27 -34.09
CA ASN A 200 46.57 9.82 -33.98
C ASN A 200 45.65 9.37 -32.84
N LYS A 201 45.09 10.32 -32.08
CA LYS A 201 44.18 10.06 -30.93
C LYS A 201 43.15 11.16 -30.78
N ILE A 202 41.96 10.82 -30.37
CA ILE A 202 40.90 11.74 -29.94
C ILE A 202 40.37 11.31 -28.60
N ASN A 203 39.81 12.27 -27.83
CA ASN A 203 39.06 11.98 -26.63
C ASN A 203 37.56 12.03 -26.89
N VAL A 204 36.83 11.01 -26.52
CA VAL A 204 35.38 10.91 -26.69
C VAL A 204 34.72 10.94 -25.32
N ASP A 205 33.78 11.85 -25.12
CA ASP A 205 32.98 11.97 -23.90
C ASP A 205 31.49 12.07 -24.28
N ALA A 206 30.60 11.78 -23.31
CA ALA A 206 29.17 11.82 -23.57
C ALA A 206 28.38 12.14 -22.30
N THR A 207 27.28 12.89 -22.47
CA THR A 207 26.31 13.18 -21.42
C THR A 207 25.15 12.20 -21.50
N LYS A 208 24.87 11.48 -20.42
CA LYS A 208 23.78 10.51 -20.33
C LYS A 208 22.44 11.20 -20.16
N THR A 209 21.38 10.74 -20.83
CA THR A 209 20.01 11.18 -20.57
C THR A 209 19.50 10.70 -19.19
N ASN A 210 19.98 9.53 -18.73
CA ASN A 210 19.69 9.04 -17.40
C ASN A 210 20.97 8.69 -16.65
N GLU A 211 21.20 9.32 -15.51
CA GLU A 211 22.43 9.16 -14.73
C GLU A 211 22.71 7.71 -14.28
N LEU A 212 21.65 6.89 -14.15
CA LEU A 212 21.76 5.48 -13.75
C LEU A 212 22.07 4.54 -14.92
N SER A 213 22.15 5.04 -16.18
CA SER A 213 22.64 4.27 -17.31
C SER A 213 24.16 4.17 -17.29
N THR A 214 24.70 3.17 -17.96
CA THR A 214 26.14 2.96 -18.13
C THR A 214 26.54 3.16 -19.59
N VAL A 215 27.72 3.73 -19.81
CA VAL A 215 28.25 3.99 -21.16
C VAL A 215 29.62 3.36 -21.29
N LYS A 216 29.90 2.71 -22.45
CA LYS A 216 31.18 2.17 -22.83
C LYS A 216 31.61 2.79 -24.13
N GLY A 217 32.93 2.76 -24.41
CA GLY A 217 33.49 3.32 -25.65
C GLY A 217 33.84 4.80 -25.55
N LEU A 218 33.95 5.35 -24.35
CA LEU A 218 34.40 6.71 -24.06
C LEU A 218 35.89 6.73 -23.69
N GLY A 219 36.45 7.93 -23.67
CA GLY A 219 37.83 8.21 -23.31
C GLY A 219 38.73 8.39 -24.51
N ASP A 220 40.03 8.13 -24.34
CA ASP A 220 41.06 8.26 -25.40
C ASP A 220 40.98 7.10 -26.39
N ILE A 221 40.75 7.42 -27.65
CA ILE A 221 40.63 6.46 -28.77
C ILE A 221 41.76 6.67 -29.75
N GLU A 222 42.55 5.65 -29.99
CA GLU A 222 43.59 5.65 -31.02
C GLU A 222 42.97 5.55 -32.43
N LEU A 223 43.42 6.41 -33.35
CA LEU A 223 42.98 6.44 -34.74
C LEU A 223 43.99 5.80 -35.67
N LYS A 224 43.54 4.84 -36.47
CA LYS A 224 44.29 4.31 -37.61
C LYS A 224 44.22 5.30 -38.79
N THR A 225 45.19 5.29 -39.68
CA THR A 225 45.12 6.04 -40.92
C THR A 225 43.99 5.51 -41.82
N GLY A 226 43.18 6.40 -42.37
CA GLY A 226 41.96 6.11 -43.10
C GLY A 226 40.73 6.05 -42.19
N ASP A 227 39.75 5.26 -42.56
CA ASP A 227 38.45 5.20 -41.90
C ASP A 227 38.51 4.52 -40.51
N ASN A 228 37.91 5.16 -39.56
CA ASN A 228 37.72 4.66 -38.20
C ASN A 228 36.23 4.71 -37.83
N GLN A 229 35.77 3.72 -37.12
CA GLN A 229 34.44 3.72 -36.51
C GLN A 229 34.58 3.55 -34.99
N ILE A 230 34.09 4.53 -34.26
CA ILE A 230 34.03 4.51 -32.79
C ILE A 230 32.64 4.09 -32.37
N VAL A 231 32.55 3.14 -31.46
CA VAL A 231 31.30 2.55 -31.01
C VAL A 231 31.07 2.91 -29.54
N ILE A 232 30.00 3.61 -29.28
CA ILE A 232 29.57 4.00 -27.89
C ILE A 232 28.32 3.19 -27.54
N GLU A 233 28.45 2.25 -26.63
CA GLU A 233 27.32 1.44 -26.12
C GLU A 233 26.74 2.09 -24.87
N VAL A 234 25.43 2.39 -24.87
CA VAL A 234 24.67 2.85 -23.73
C VAL A 234 23.78 1.73 -23.25
N THR A 235 23.87 1.36 -21.98
CA THR A 235 22.99 0.38 -21.34
C THR A 235 22.14 1.07 -20.28
N ALA A 236 20.82 0.98 -20.39
CA ALA A 236 19.88 1.54 -19.45
C ALA A 236 20.01 0.94 -18.05
N HIS A 237 19.44 1.61 -17.05
CA HIS A 237 19.44 1.16 -15.65
C HIS A 237 18.80 -0.24 -15.46
N ASN A 238 17.83 -0.62 -16.30
CA ASN A 238 17.22 -1.96 -16.26
C ASN A 238 18.19 -3.09 -16.67
N GLY A 239 19.34 -2.75 -17.28
CA GLY A 239 20.38 -3.67 -17.71
C GLY A 239 20.08 -4.41 -19.03
N THR A 240 18.88 -4.24 -19.58
CA THR A 240 18.42 -4.96 -20.80
C THR A 240 18.30 -4.06 -22.02
N THR A 241 17.81 -2.83 -21.85
CA THR A 241 17.69 -1.86 -22.95
C THR A 241 19.06 -1.29 -23.28
N LYS A 242 19.44 -1.38 -24.55
CA LYS A 242 20.72 -0.90 -25.06
C LYS A 242 20.56 -0.13 -26.36
N ASN A 243 21.38 0.90 -26.53
CA ASN A 243 21.55 1.59 -27.77
C ASN A 243 23.05 1.74 -28.09
N THR A 244 23.39 1.83 -29.37
CA THR A 244 24.76 1.97 -29.85
C THR A 244 24.85 3.18 -30.79
N TYR A 245 25.69 4.14 -30.41
CA TYR A 245 26.05 5.28 -31.27
C TYR A 245 27.36 4.95 -31.97
N LYS A 246 27.44 5.29 -33.27
CA LYS A 246 28.62 5.10 -34.10
C LYS A 246 29.12 6.45 -34.60
N LEU A 247 30.39 6.73 -34.39
CA LEU A 247 31.05 7.90 -34.92
C LEU A 247 32.04 7.43 -35.98
N ASN A 248 31.84 7.83 -37.25
CA ASN A 248 32.72 7.54 -38.38
C ASN A 248 33.63 8.75 -38.57
N ILE A 249 34.95 8.55 -38.56
CA ILE A 249 35.95 9.59 -38.69
C ILE A 249 37.10 9.09 -39.59
N GLU A 250 37.51 9.89 -40.59
CA GLU A 250 38.65 9.61 -41.42
C GLU A 250 39.88 10.33 -40.88
N ARG A 251 40.97 9.60 -40.64
CA ARG A 251 42.28 10.19 -40.40
C ARG A 251 43.09 10.19 -41.72
N GLU A 252 43.54 11.37 -42.16
CA GLU A 252 44.27 11.55 -43.38
C GLU A 252 45.50 10.66 -43.48
N LYS A 253 45.89 10.32 -44.73
CA LYS A 253 47.14 9.62 -45.01
C LYS A 253 48.29 10.60 -45.00
N ASN A 254 49.49 10.10 -44.69
CA ASN A 254 50.71 10.89 -44.84
C ASN A 254 50.93 11.18 -46.35
N SER A 255 50.91 12.45 -46.76
CA SER A 255 51.16 12.89 -48.08
C SER A 255 52.66 12.90 -48.36
#